data_2878cba10f3dc8113f854cf5bfeacf52
#
_entry.id   2878cba10f3dc8113f854cf5bfeacf52
#
_cell.length_a   1.000
_cell.length_b   1.000
_cell.length_c   1.000
_cell.angle_alpha   90.00
_cell.angle_beta   90.00
_cell.angle_gamma   90.00
#
_symmetry.space_group_name_H-M   'P 1'
#
loop_
_entity.id
_entity.type
_entity.pdbx_description
1 polymer ?
#
loop_
_entity_poly.entity_id
_entity_poly.type
_entity_poly.pdbx_seq_one_letter_code
_entity_poly.pdbx_strand_id
1 'polypeptide(L)'
;MHVFTLPAENWNELSIDKQVIRHLILKHRSFVDHLITLEDYYEGKHKILNDKNRENKLVCNHAKDISDTASSYFIGNPVTYKAQTDITDLTDKLEYAGADEADGDNGLDLSIFGRAYEYIYTKKDETDLMIKNLSPANTFVVYDDTIEQNELFAVYYYAKRDASDRTDTKYIATVVTEHYKYILNIQNVDGIQPTYEQGEPHYKGEVPIIEYLNNKMGLGDFELQIPLIDAYNALMSDRVTDKEQFIDAILAIYGTLLSDGDEYDEEGNKISDSADEAQKELKKKKILELPDGTKAEYLTRTFDENGVEILKKAIEQDIHKFSHIPCMSDESFGGNVSGVAMEFKLLGMENITKIKTRYYKKGLRKRLRIFANFYANKGTNFDVAGIVPTFTRALPKNLLEISQIVSNLWGKVGKKTLLAQIPFVDDPEEELRTVEKEAEDDLKRQQEMFSMTANTPPDDTDTSDSGDKPDNSQDDEKDSKKKDGKVNE
;
A
#
# COMPACT_ATOMS: atom_id res chain seq x y z
N MET A 1 11.34 19.34 -6.46
CA MET A 1 10.74 18.69 -7.66
C MET A 1 11.73 18.79 -8.82
N HIS A 2 12.26 17.67 -9.31
CA HIS A 2 13.12 17.69 -10.50
C HIS A 2 12.21 17.59 -11.74
N VAL A 3 11.98 18.73 -12.39
CA VAL A 3 11.29 18.79 -13.68
C VAL A 3 12.35 18.96 -14.75
N PHE A 4 12.33 18.08 -15.75
CA PHE A 4 13.22 18.17 -16.89
C PHE A 4 12.55 19.07 -17.93
N THR A 5 13.17 20.20 -18.23
CA THR A 5 12.66 21.17 -19.20
C THR A 5 13.67 21.42 -20.29
N LEU A 6 13.19 21.59 -21.51
CA LEU A 6 13.96 22.05 -22.67
C LEU A 6 13.21 23.20 -23.34
N PRO A 7 13.93 24.20 -23.90
CA PRO A 7 13.30 25.23 -24.72
C PRO A 7 12.57 24.60 -25.92
N ALA A 8 11.31 24.95 -26.11
CA ALA A 8 10.50 24.43 -27.22
C ALA A 8 11.14 24.72 -28.59
N GLU A 9 11.82 25.84 -28.72
CA GLU A 9 12.53 26.28 -29.96
C GLU A 9 13.66 25.30 -30.38
N ASN A 10 14.26 24.62 -29.41
CA ASN A 10 15.39 23.72 -29.63
C ASN A 10 14.94 22.25 -29.79
N TRP A 11 13.65 21.99 -29.77
CA TRP A 11 13.11 20.64 -29.90
C TRP A 11 12.56 20.36 -31.29
N ASN A 12 13.03 19.27 -31.88
CA ASN A 12 12.49 18.74 -33.13
C ASN A 12 12.33 17.23 -32.98
N GLU A 13 11.10 16.75 -33.01
CA GLU A 13 10.80 15.32 -32.84
C GLU A 13 11.33 14.44 -33.99
N LEU A 14 11.60 14.98 -35.15
CA LEU A 14 12.17 14.26 -36.30
C LEU A 14 13.71 14.14 -36.23
N SER A 15 14.35 14.81 -35.29
CA SER A 15 15.79 14.92 -35.21
C SER A 15 16.26 14.89 -33.72
N ILE A 16 16.27 13.69 -33.16
CA ILE A 16 16.68 13.50 -31.76
C ILE A 16 18.20 13.61 -31.63
N ASP A 17 18.65 14.58 -30.84
CA ASP A 17 20.06 14.70 -30.46
C ASP A 17 20.42 13.75 -29.32
N LYS A 18 21.26 12.76 -29.61
CA LYS A 18 21.74 11.78 -28.63
C LYS A 18 22.52 12.42 -27.48
N GLN A 19 23.20 13.56 -27.70
CA GLN A 19 23.95 14.25 -26.64
C GLN A 19 23.00 14.88 -25.62
N VAL A 20 21.89 15.47 -26.08
CA VAL A 20 20.83 16.02 -25.21
C VAL A 20 20.25 14.89 -24.37
N ILE A 21 19.88 13.77 -24.98
CA ILE A 21 19.33 12.61 -24.25
C ILE A 21 20.34 12.07 -23.24
N ARG A 22 21.61 11.93 -23.60
CA ARG A 22 22.68 11.51 -22.68
C ARG A 22 22.79 12.49 -21.49
N HIS A 23 22.80 13.78 -21.75
CA HIS A 23 22.89 14.81 -20.69
C HIS A 23 21.69 14.69 -19.72
N LEU A 24 20.49 14.52 -20.23
CA LEU A 24 19.28 14.36 -19.42
C LEU A 24 19.33 13.05 -18.59
N ILE A 25 19.81 11.93 -19.17
CA ILE A 25 20.00 10.68 -18.42
C ILE A 25 21.02 10.89 -17.30
N LEU A 26 22.15 11.54 -17.53
CA LEU A 26 23.13 11.82 -16.49
C LEU A 26 22.55 12.72 -15.37
N LYS A 27 21.76 13.72 -15.74
CA LYS A 27 21.05 14.57 -14.77
C LYS A 27 20.00 13.76 -13.98
N HIS A 28 19.27 12.87 -14.63
CA HIS A 28 18.31 11.99 -13.95
C HIS A 28 19.04 11.05 -12.99
N ARG A 29 20.16 10.45 -13.38
CA ARG A 29 20.96 9.56 -12.54
C ARG A 29 21.45 10.20 -11.25
N SER A 30 21.73 11.49 -11.25
CA SER A 30 22.08 12.19 -10.01
C SER A 30 20.93 12.21 -8.98
N PHE A 31 19.71 11.97 -9.43
CA PHE A 31 18.53 11.86 -8.57
C PHE A 31 18.15 10.40 -8.22
N VAL A 32 18.64 9.44 -9.01
CA VAL A 32 18.32 8.02 -8.85
C VAL A 32 18.79 7.48 -7.49
N ASP A 33 19.90 7.95 -6.94
CA ASP A 33 20.40 7.53 -5.63
C ASP A 33 19.39 7.82 -4.52
N HIS A 34 18.65 8.93 -4.64
CA HIS A 34 17.55 9.26 -3.73
C HIS A 34 16.37 8.29 -3.90
N LEU A 35 15.99 7.97 -5.13
CA LEU A 35 14.92 7.00 -5.41
C LEU A 35 15.28 5.59 -4.90
N ILE A 36 16.54 5.16 -5.09
CA ILE A 36 17.04 3.89 -4.54
C ILE A 36 16.97 3.90 -3.00
N THR A 37 17.29 5.03 -2.37
CA THR A 37 17.15 5.15 -0.91
C THR A 37 15.70 4.95 -0.47
N LEU A 38 14.73 5.51 -1.17
CA LEU A 38 13.31 5.32 -0.86
C LEU A 38 12.90 3.84 -1.04
N GLU A 39 13.33 3.21 -2.13
CA GLU A 39 13.11 1.78 -2.39
C GLU A 39 13.73 0.91 -1.29
N ASP A 40 14.98 1.18 -0.91
CA ASP A 40 15.68 0.46 0.17
C ASP A 40 14.93 0.56 1.50
N TYR A 41 14.37 1.75 1.84
CA TYR A 41 13.55 1.89 3.04
C TYR A 41 12.25 1.10 2.96
N TYR A 42 11.59 1.09 1.81
CA TYR A 42 10.41 0.26 1.61
C TYR A 42 10.73 -1.25 1.72
N GLU A 43 11.85 -1.69 1.15
CA GLU A 43 12.30 -3.08 1.22
C GLU A 43 12.88 -3.51 2.59
N GLY A 44 13.01 -2.58 3.53
CA GLY A 44 13.58 -2.86 4.86
C GLY A 44 15.12 -2.80 4.92
N LYS A 45 15.77 -2.29 3.91
CA LYS A 45 17.22 -2.08 3.85
C LYS A 45 17.62 -0.72 4.45
N HIS A 46 17.19 -0.49 5.69
CA HIS A 46 17.39 0.79 6.36
C HIS A 46 18.86 1.07 6.69
N LYS A 47 19.19 2.36 6.82
CA LYS A 47 20.55 2.85 7.10
C LYS A 47 21.21 2.18 8.32
N ILE A 48 20.43 1.81 9.34
CA ILE A 48 20.95 1.18 10.56
C ILE A 48 21.68 -0.14 10.29
N LEU A 49 21.30 -0.89 9.24
CA LEU A 49 21.95 -2.14 8.86
C LEU A 49 23.42 -1.96 8.48
N ASN A 50 23.79 -0.77 8.03
CA ASN A 50 25.13 -0.40 7.62
C ASN A 50 25.97 0.21 8.77
N ASP A 51 25.40 0.40 9.96
CA ASP A 51 26.12 0.94 11.13
C ASP A 51 27.05 -0.13 11.70
N LYS A 52 28.36 0.09 11.58
CA LYS A 52 29.41 -0.85 12.05
C LYS A 52 29.60 -0.81 13.56
N ASN A 53 29.10 0.21 14.24
CA ASN A 53 29.31 0.42 15.68
C ASN A 53 28.21 -0.24 16.53
N ARG A 54 27.16 -0.79 15.89
CA ARG A 54 26.04 -1.44 16.57
C ARG A 54 26.12 -2.95 16.43
N GLU A 55 25.95 -3.65 17.53
CA GLU A 55 25.83 -5.12 17.56
C GLU A 55 24.43 -5.54 17.11
N ASN A 56 23.41 -4.96 17.70
CA ASN A 56 22.01 -5.19 17.35
C ASN A 56 21.52 -4.14 16.35
N LYS A 57 20.93 -4.62 15.23
CA LYS A 57 20.44 -3.79 14.14
C LYS A 57 19.04 -4.22 13.79
N LEU A 58 18.07 -3.60 14.44
CA LEU A 58 16.66 -3.89 14.26
C LEU A 58 16.05 -2.91 13.27
N VAL A 59 15.26 -3.44 12.36
CA VAL A 59 14.47 -2.65 11.42
C VAL A 59 13.00 -2.86 11.72
N CYS A 60 12.32 -1.80 12.15
CA CYS A 60 10.88 -1.71 12.23
C CYS A 60 10.42 -0.97 10.99
N ASN A 61 9.86 -1.71 10.02
CA ASN A 61 9.64 -1.16 8.68
C ASN A 61 8.33 -0.34 8.58
N HIS A 62 8.30 0.82 9.25
CA HIS A 62 7.20 1.77 9.14
C HIS A 62 7.05 2.35 7.73
N ALA A 63 8.13 2.41 6.94
CA ALA A 63 8.06 2.88 5.55
C ALA A 63 7.16 1.98 4.69
N LYS A 64 7.31 0.66 4.85
CA LYS A 64 6.47 -0.32 4.16
C LYS A 64 5.02 -0.27 4.66
N ASP A 65 4.81 -0.22 5.97
CA ASP A 65 3.47 -0.14 6.55
C ASP A 65 2.69 1.08 6.04
N ILE A 66 3.33 2.25 6.03
CA ILE A 66 2.74 3.48 5.50
C ILE A 66 2.41 3.33 4.01
N SER A 67 3.35 2.79 3.21
CA SER A 67 3.16 2.69 1.76
C SER A 67 2.07 1.69 1.38
N ASP A 68 2.06 0.51 1.99
CA ASP A 68 1.08 -0.53 1.71
C ASP A 68 -0.33 -0.06 2.14
N THR A 69 -0.44 0.59 3.31
CA THR A 69 -1.71 1.14 3.80
C THR A 69 -2.22 2.27 2.91
N ALA A 70 -1.35 3.21 2.54
CA ALA A 70 -1.72 4.35 1.70
C ALA A 70 -2.14 3.93 0.29
N SER A 71 -1.40 3.00 -0.35
CA SER A 71 -1.70 2.51 -1.69
C SER A 71 -2.97 1.67 -1.72
N SER A 72 -3.13 0.75 -0.76
CA SER A 72 -4.35 -0.06 -0.63
C SER A 72 -5.59 0.79 -0.38
N TYR A 73 -5.49 1.83 0.45
CA TYR A 73 -6.61 2.75 0.68
C TYR A 73 -6.95 3.56 -0.57
N PHE A 74 -5.95 4.00 -1.33
CA PHE A 74 -6.12 4.82 -2.53
C PHE A 74 -6.71 4.03 -3.70
N ILE A 75 -6.13 2.87 -4.04
CA ILE A 75 -6.38 2.13 -5.27
C ILE A 75 -6.48 0.61 -5.05
N GLY A 76 -6.80 0.19 -3.82
CA GLY A 76 -7.00 -1.23 -3.50
C GLY A 76 -8.26 -1.84 -4.15
N ASN A 77 -9.17 -1.01 -4.67
CA ASN A 77 -10.25 -1.42 -5.55
C ASN A 77 -9.97 -0.89 -6.96
N PRO A 78 -10.35 -1.63 -8.02
CA PRO A 78 -10.21 -1.19 -9.40
C PRO A 78 -10.83 0.17 -9.67
N VAL A 79 -10.19 0.96 -10.54
CA VAL A 79 -10.74 2.25 -11.00
C VAL A 79 -11.90 1.98 -11.95
N THR A 80 -13.09 2.49 -11.62
CA THR A 80 -14.25 2.39 -12.48
C THR A 80 -14.46 3.67 -13.28
N TYR A 81 -15.03 3.53 -14.48
CA TYR A 81 -15.28 4.65 -15.38
C TYR A 81 -16.77 4.86 -15.53
N LYS A 82 -17.25 6.11 -15.33
CA LYS A 82 -18.66 6.48 -15.53
C LYS A 82 -18.77 7.43 -16.69
N ALA A 83 -19.72 7.16 -17.59
CA ALA A 83 -20.04 7.99 -18.75
C ALA A 83 -21.55 8.07 -18.95
N GLN A 84 -22.01 9.02 -19.80
CA GLN A 84 -23.39 9.09 -20.23
C GLN A 84 -23.68 8.20 -21.44
N THR A 85 -22.65 7.85 -22.19
CA THR A 85 -22.66 6.94 -23.35
C THR A 85 -22.17 5.57 -22.94
N ASP A 86 -22.50 4.57 -23.75
CA ASP A 86 -21.93 3.22 -23.59
C ASP A 86 -20.42 3.24 -23.85
N ILE A 87 -19.65 2.75 -22.87
CA ILE A 87 -18.18 2.69 -22.90
C ILE A 87 -17.66 1.26 -22.71
N THR A 88 -18.52 0.26 -22.83
CA THR A 88 -18.17 -1.16 -22.59
C THR A 88 -16.98 -1.60 -23.44
N ASP A 89 -16.97 -1.34 -24.75
CA ASP A 89 -15.83 -1.69 -25.61
C ASP A 89 -14.52 -1.01 -25.20
N LEU A 90 -14.56 0.20 -24.67
CA LEU A 90 -13.38 0.89 -24.15
C LEU A 90 -12.89 0.29 -22.83
N THR A 91 -13.81 -0.05 -21.92
CA THR A 91 -13.46 -0.70 -20.65
C THR A 91 -12.90 -2.08 -20.86
N ASP A 92 -13.43 -2.88 -21.77
CA ASP A 92 -12.90 -4.19 -22.15
C ASP A 92 -11.48 -4.08 -22.71
N LYS A 93 -11.20 -3.04 -23.50
CA LYS A 93 -9.84 -2.80 -24.03
C LYS A 93 -8.86 -2.33 -22.95
N LEU A 94 -9.31 -1.57 -21.96
CA LEU A 94 -8.49 -1.18 -20.81
C LEU A 94 -8.17 -2.39 -19.94
N GLU A 95 -9.16 -3.26 -19.69
CA GLU A 95 -8.96 -4.52 -18.94
C GLU A 95 -7.98 -5.44 -19.67
N TYR A 96 -8.20 -5.66 -20.99
CA TYR A 96 -7.27 -6.45 -21.80
C TYR A 96 -5.84 -5.88 -21.78
N ALA A 97 -5.70 -4.57 -21.73
CA ALA A 97 -4.41 -3.90 -21.69
C ALA A 97 -3.68 -4.03 -20.35
N GLY A 98 -4.32 -4.56 -19.29
CA GLY A 98 -3.76 -4.68 -17.94
C GLY A 98 -3.81 -3.35 -17.16
N ALA A 99 -4.90 -2.59 -17.29
CA ALA A 99 -5.03 -1.28 -16.65
C ALA A 99 -5.11 -1.39 -15.13
N ASP A 100 -5.76 -2.42 -14.59
CA ASP A 100 -5.94 -2.61 -13.16
C ASP A 100 -4.61 -2.94 -12.45
N GLU A 101 -3.84 -3.88 -13.00
CA GLU A 101 -2.51 -4.21 -12.48
C GLU A 101 -1.58 -3.00 -12.52
N ALA A 102 -1.60 -2.25 -13.63
CA ALA A 102 -0.79 -1.03 -13.75
C ALA A 102 -1.22 0.06 -12.77
N ASP A 103 -2.51 0.17 -12.48
CA ASP A 103 -3.04 1.11 -11.48
C ASP A 103 -2.59 0.75 -10.06
N GLY A 104 -2.57 -0.53 -9.72
CA GLY A 104 -2.04 -1.03 -8.45
C GLY A 104 -0.54 -0.72 -8.28
N ASP A 105 0.27 -1.07 -9.29
CA ASP A 105 1.71 -0.77 -9.31
C ASP A 105 1.99 0.74 -9.23
N ASN A 106 1.26 1.55 -10.01
CA ASN A 106 1.36 3.01 -9.98
C ASN A 106 1.00 3.57 -8.60
N GLY A 107 -0.04 3.01 -7.94
CA GLY A 107 -0.46 3.42 -6.59
C GLY A 107 0.64 3.22 -5.56
N LEU A 108 1.35 2.09 -5.64
CA LEU A 108 2.49 1.77 -4.77
C LEU A 108 3.69 2.69 -5.07
N ASP A 109 4.05 2.86 -6.35
CA ASP A 109 5.14 3.76 -6.75
C ASP A 109 4.90 5.19 -6.31
N LEU A 110 3.65 5.68 -6.38
CA LEU A 110 3.28 7.00 -5.87
C LEU A 110 3.54 7.12 -4.37
N SER A 111 3.28 6.07 -3.60
CA SER A 111 3.51 6.07 -2.17
C SER A 111 5.00 6.04 -1.81
N ILE A 112 5.79 5.26 -2.55
CA ILE A 112 7.23 5.09 -2.31
C ILE A 112 8.01 6.30 -2.85
N PHE A 113 7.88 6.61 -4.15
CA PHE A 113 8.72 7.55 -4.87
C PHE A 113 8.10 8.94 -5.05
N GLY A 114 6.81 9.09 -4.71
CA GLY A 114 6.06 10.31 -4.98
C GLY A 114 5.66 10.51 -6.44
N ARG A 115 6.07 9.60 -7.31
CA ARG A 115 5.77 9.59 -8.76
C ARG A 115 5.71 8.17 -9.30
N ALA A 116 4.93 7.97 -10.36
CA ALA A 116 4.84 6.72 -11.09
C ALA A 116 4.83 7.00 -12.59
N TYR A 117 5.25 6.04 -13.37
CA TYR A 117 5.30 6.13 -14.82
C TYR A 117 4.62 4.92 -15.45
N GLU A 118 3.81 5.19 -16.43
CA GLU A 118 3.06 4.19 -17.18
C GLU A 118 3.37 4.32 -18.66
N TYR A 119 3.68 3.21 -19.32
CA TYR A 119 3.92 3.16 -20.75
C TYR A 119 2.80 2.42 -21.46
N ILE A 120 2.17 3.10 -22.39
CA ILE A 120 1.16 2.52 -23.27
C ILE A 120 1.87 2.15 -24.59
N TYR A 121 1.90 0.85 -24.90
CA TYR A 121 2.65 0.33 -26.03
C TYR A 121 1.88 -0.74 -26.78
N THR A 122 2.37 -1.11 -27.95
CA THR A 122 1.84 -2.24 -28.74
C THR A 122 2.92 -3.32 -28.78
N LYS A 123 2.60 -4.54 -28.45
CA LYS A 123 3.53 -5.65 -28.58
C LYS A 123 3.82 -5.94 -30.05
N LYS A 124 4.97 -6.54 -30.32
CA LYS A 124 5.32 -6.99 -31.63
C LYS A 124 4.31 -8.06 -32.09
N ASP A 125 3.81 -7.91 -33.31
CA ASP A 125 2.81 -8.79 -33.93
C ASP A 125 1.40 -8.78 -33.29
N GLU A 126 1.14 -7.86 -32.33
CA GLU A 126 -0.20 -7.59 -31.78
C GLU A 126 -0.75 -6.24 -32.27
N THR A 127 -2.06 -6.13 -32.26
CA THR A 127 -2.76 -4.93 -32.76
C THR A 127 -3.33 -4.08 -31.66
N ASP A 128 -3.41 -4.60 -30.43
CA ASP A 128 -4.02 -3.90 -29.30
C ASP A 128 -3.00 -3.22 -28.39
N LEU A 129 -3.46 -2.20 -27.70
CA LEU A 129 -2.64 -1.49 -26.71
C LEU A 129 -2.44 -2.34 -25.47
N MET A 130 -1.26 -2.21 -24.89
CA MET A 130 -0.89 -2.77 -23.59
C MET A 130 -0.38 -1.67 -22.69
N ILE A 131 -0.55 -1.84 -21.41
CA ILE A 131 -0.09 -0.93 -20.37
C ILE A 131 1.00 -1.62 -19.54
N LYS A 132 2.06 -0.88 -19.20
CA LYS A 132 3.11 -1.36 -18.31
C LYS A 132 3.57 -0.24 -17.40
N ASN A 133 3.65 -0.51 -16.11
CA ASN A 133 4.33 0.34 -15.15
C ASN A 133 5.84 0.34 -15.43
N LEU A 134 6.48 1.51 -15.30
CA LEU A 134 7.91 1.72 -15.47
C LEU A 134 8.51 2.32 -14.20
N SER A 135 9.65 1.78 -13.76
CA SER A 135 10.34 2.28 -12.57
C SER A 135 10.74 3.75 -12.72
N PRO A 136 10.47 4.59 -11.72
CA PRO A 136 10.93 5.97 -11.66
C PRO A 136 12.45 6.13 -11.68
N ALA A 137 13.21 5.09 -11.30
CA ALA A 137 14.66 5.10 -11.36
C ALA A 137 15.22 5.05 -12.81
N ASN A 138 14.38 4.67 -13.77
CA ASN A 138 14.77 4.50 -15.16
C ASN A 138 13.94 5.33 -16.14
N THR A 139 13.01 6.13 -15.66
CA THR A 139 12.02 6.83 -16.50
C THR A 139 11.89 8.29 -16.10
N PHE A 140 11.79 9.18 -17.07
CA PHE A 140 11.45 10.58 -16.86
C PHE A 140 10.75 11.16 -18.08
N VAL A 141 9.97 12.24 -17.84
CA VAL A 141 9.29 13.02 -18.87
C VAL A 141 9.97 14.38 -18.97
N VAL A 142 10.06 14.89 -20.20
CA VAL A 142 10.66 16.21 -20.49
C VAL A 142 9.56 17.13 -21.01
N TYR A 143 9.51 18.31 -20.42
CA TYR A 143 8.51 19.33 -20.69
C TYR A 143 9.14 20.52 -21.43
N ASP A 144 8.33 21.32 -22.10
CA ASP A 144 8.75 22.63 -22.60
C ASP A 144 8.95 23.62 -21.42
N ASP A 145 9.58 24.75 -21.72
CA ASP A 145 9.83 25.83 -20.76
C ASP A 145 8.71 26.90 -20.77
N THR A 146 7.58 26.61 -21.43
CA THR A 146 6.41 27.48 -21.45
C THR A 146 5.61 27.36 -20.15
N ILE A 147 4.70 28.31 -19.90
CA ILE A 147 3.81 28.28 -18.74
C ILE A 147 2.88 27.05 -18.76
N GLU A 148 2.60 26.49 -19.93
CA GLU A 148 1.73 25.32 -20.11
C GLU A 148 2.42 24.03 -19.76
N GLN A 149 3.77 23.99 -19.84
CA GLN A 149 4.60 22.80 -19.58
C GLN A 149 4.10 21.59 -20.39
N ASN A 150 4.05 21.77 -21.72
CA ASN A 150 3.65 20.67 -22.61
C ASN A 150 4.73 19.59 -22.61
N GLU A 151 4.33 18.34 -22.69
CA GLU A 151 5.24 17.21 -22.76
C GLU A 151 5.88 17.15 -24.17
N LEU A 152 7.20 17.21 -24.21
CA LEU A 152 7.93 17.10 -25.47
C LEU A 152 8.22 15.65 -25.81
N PHE A 153 8.72 14.89 -24.84
CA PHE A 153 9.03 13.47 -24.96
C PHE A 153 9.23 12.83 -23.59
N ALA A 154 9.24 11.52 -23.57
CA ALA A 154 9.61 10.75 -22.41
C ALA A 154 10.77 9.78 -22.74
N VAL A 155 11.55 9.45 -21.72
CA VAL A 155 12.72 8.58 -21.84
C VAL A 155 12.59 7.44 -20.83
N TYR A 156 12.66 6.22 -21.32
CA TYR A 156 12.90 5.03 -20.51
C TYR A 156 14.27 4.47 -20.89
N TYR A 157 15.17 4.23 -19.92
CA TYR A 157 16.51 3.74 -20.20
C TYR A 157 16.93 2.64 -19.22
N TYR A 158 17.78 1.75 -19.70
CA TYR A 158 18.37 0.70 -18.87
C TYR A 158 19.84 0.46 -19.27
N ALA A 159 20.63 0.02 -18.29
CA ALA A 159 22.00 -0.36 -18.52
C ALA A 159 22.05 -1.75 -19.16
N LYS A 160 22.58 -1.85 -20.37
CA LYS A 160 22.91 -3.14 -20.98
C LYS A 160 24.29 -3.56 -20.51
N ARG A 161 24.34 -4.56 -19.64
CA ARG A 161 25.61 -5.20 -19.27
C ARG A 161 25.90 -6.30 -20.28
N ASP A 162 26.99 -6.17 -21.02
CA ASP A 162 27.54 -7.31 -21.79
C ASP A 162 28.21 -8.25 -20.78
N ALA A 163 27.89 -9.54 -20.83
CA ALA A 163 28.47 -10.53 -19.92
C ALA A 163 30.01 -10.67 -20.11
N SER A 164 30.52 -10.26 -21.27
CA SER A 164 31.94 -10.31 -21.63
C SER A 164 32.72 -9.03 -21.33
N ASP A 165 32.04 -7.87 -21.16
CA ASP A 165 32.66 -6.56 -20.97
C ASP A 165 32.19 -5.91 -19.67
N ARG A 166 33.07 -5.91 -18.65
CA ARG A 166 32.76 -5.37 -17.31
C ARG A 166 33.00 -3.86 -17.18
N THR A 167 33.58 -3.24 -18.19
CA THR A 167 34.11 -1.86 -18.10
C THR A 167 33.22 -0.81 -18.73
N ASP A 168 32.41 -1.13 -19.74
CA ASP A 168 31.57 -0.18 -20.45
C ASP A 168 30.09 -0.36 -20.10
N THR A 169 29.52 0.60 -19.38
CA THR A 169 28.07 0.66 -19.16
C THR A 169 27.42 1.30 -20.39
N LYS A 170 26.86 0.45 -21.25
CA LYS A 170 26.05 0.89 -22.39
C LYS A 170 24.61 1.11 -21.92
N TYR A 171 24.04 2.29 -22.19
CA TYR A 171 22.62 2.54 -21.95
C TYR A 171 21.85 2.36 -23.26
N ILE A 172 20.75 1.63 -23.18
CA ILE A 172 19.73 1.64 -24.21
C ILE A 172 18.62 2.56 -23.71
N ALA A 173 18.33 3.62 -24.47
CA ALA A 173 17.27 4.55 -24.19
C ALA A 173 16.16 4.44 -25.22
N THR A 174 14.93 4.22 -24.77
CA THR A 174 13.74 4.36 -25.58
C THR A 174 13.20 5.77 -25.34
N VAL A 175 13.23 6.58 -26.39
CA VAL A 175 12.69 7.94 -26.40
C VAL A 175 11.36 7.88 -27.14
N VAL A 176 10.29 8.36 -26.53
CA VAL A 176 8.97 8.41 -27.16
C VAL A 176 8.47 9.87 -27.16
N THR A 177 8.10 10.32 -28.35
CA THR A 177 7.55 11.65 -28.61
C THR A 177 6.04 11.56 -28.78
N GLU A 178 5.40 12.59 -29.26
CA GLU A 178 3.96 12.58 -29.61
C GLU A 178 3.65 11.58 -30.73
N HIS A 179 4.55 11.45 -31.74
CA HIS A 179 4.28 10.66 -32.93
C HIS A 179 5.25 9.48 -33.14
N TYR A 180 6.49 9.57 -32.60
CA TYR A 180 7.55 8.63 -32.91
C TYR A 180 8.15 7.98 -31.68
N LYS A 181 8.68 6.77 -31.88
CA LYS A 181 9.48 6.03 -30.93
C LYS A 181 10.89 5.85 -31.48
N TYR A 182 11.90 6.09 -30.65
CA TYR A 182 13.32 5.93 -30.98
C TYR A 182 13.97 4.97 -30.00
N ILE A 183 14.85 4.12 -30.48
CA ILE A 183 15.69 3.23 -29.64
C ILE A 183 17.14 3.65 -29.84
N LEU A 184 17.72 4.28 -28.84
CA LEU A 184 19.05 4.87 -28.90
C LEU A 184 20.04 4.04 -28.10
N ASN A 185 21.17 3.69 -28.75
CA ASN A 185 22.34 3.15 -28.06
C ASN A 185 23.21 4.32 -27.58
N ILE A 186 23.31 4.53 -26.28
CA ILE A 186 24.09 5.60 -25.67
C ILE A 186 25.36 4.98 -25.07
N GLN A 187 26.51 5.29 -25.68
CA GLN A 187 27.81 4.88 -25.22
C GLN A 187 28.52 6.00 -24.46
N ASN A 188 29.42 5.63 -23.54
CA ASN A 188 30.22 6.57 -22.75
C ASN A 188 31.42 7.17 -23.54
N VAL A 189 31.33 7.34 -24.83
CA VAL A 189 32.48 7.78 -25.66
C VAL A 189 32.35 9.26 -25.96
N ASP A 190 33.34 10.04 -25.56
CA ASP A 190 33.55 11.40 -25.98
C ASP A 190 33.81 11.46 -27.50
N GLY A 191 33.03 12.23 -28.25
CA GLY A 191 33.29 12.53 -29.64
C GLY A 191 32.38 11.92 -30.70
N ILE A 192 31.18 11.45 -30.37
CA ILE A 192 30.24 10.92 -31.36
C ILE A 192 29.51 12.07 -32.06
N GLN A 193 29.63 12.09 -33.39
CA GLN A 193 28.80 12.91 -34.28
C GLN A 193 27.30 12.63 -34.01
N PRO A 194 26.42 13.60 -34.06
CA PRO A 194 24.97 13.39 -33.88
C PRO A 194 24.51 12.42 -35.01
N THR A 195 24.20 11.20 -34.62
CA THR A 195 23.59 10.22 -35.54
C THR A 195 22.10 10.31 -35.34
N TYR A 196 21.38 10.80 -36.33
CA TYR A 196 19.94 10.84 -36.34
C TYR A 196 19.44 9.43 -36.65
N GLU A 197 18.68 8.84 -35.75
CA GLU A 197 18.02 7.55 -36.02
C GLU A 197 16.61 7.85 -36.51
N GLN A 198 16.11 7.03 -37.45
CA GLN A 198 14.75 7.15 -37.95
C GLN A 198 13.78 6.64 -36.90
N GLY A 199 12.79 7.46 -36.53
CA GLY A 199 11.75 7.10 -35.57
C GLY A 199 10.71 6.15 -36.18
N GLU A 200 10.22 5.22 -35.36
CA GLU A 200 9.07 4.39 -35.71
C GLU A 200 7.77 5.11 -35.30
N PRO A 201 6.83 5.35 -36.23
CA PRO A 201 5.55 6.00 -35.89
C PRO A 201 4.71 5.07 -35.00
N HIS A 202 4.06 5.62 -33.97
CA HIS A 202 3.27 4.83 -33.01
C HIS A 202 1.78 5.17 -32.98
N TYR A 203 1.32 6.19 -33.70
CA TYR A 203 -0.08 6.57 -33.91
C TYR A 203 -0.93 6.81 -32.65
N LYS A 204 -0.34 7.25 -31.53
CA LYS A 204 -1.02 7.48 -30.24
C LYS A 204 -1.46 8.93 -30.04
N GLY A 205 -0.87 9.89 -30.81
CA GLY A 205 -1.24 11.30 -30.80
C GLY A 205 -0.93 12.06 -29.52
N GLU A 206 -0.23 11.43 -28.57
CA GLU A 206 0.34 12.01 -27.37
C GLU A 206 1.58 11.20 -26.97
N VAL A 207 2.45 11.77 -26.10
CA VAL A 207 3.59 11.04 -25.52
C VAL A 207 3.05 9.85 -24.73
N PRO A 208 3.34 8.59 -25.13
CA PRO A 208 2.69 7.41 -24.56
C PRO A 208 3.30 6.92 -23.23
N ILE A 209 4.24 7.65 -22.64
CA ILE A 209 4.63 7.50 -21.24
C ILE A 209 3.93 8.59 -20.44
N ILE A 210 3.15 8.17 -19.46
CA ILE A 210 2.37 9.04 -18.60
C ILE A 210 3.07 9.17 -17.25
N GLU A 211 3.31 10.38 -16.79
CA GLU A 211 3.78 10.66 -15.44
C GLU A 211 2.58 10.91 -14.52
N TYR A 212 2.54 10.19 -13.42
CA TYR A 212 1.62 10.40 -12.31
C TYR A 212 2.37 11.00 -11.12
N LEU A 213 1.74 11.93 -10.41
CA LEU A 213 2.29 12.54 -9.22
C LEU A 213 1.44 12.23 -8.00
N ASN A 214 2.09 11.94 -6.88
CA ASN A 214 1.43 11.75 -5.59
C ASN A 214 0.82 13.06 -5.07
N ASN A 215 1.59 14.13 -5.20
CA ASN A 215 1.23 15.48 -4.80
C ASN A 215 1.99 16.51 -5.66
N LYS A 216 1.74 17.80 -5.43
CA LYS A 216 2.40 18.88 -6.20
C LYS A 216 3.94 18.79 -6.14
N MET A 217 4.49 18.32 -5.04
CA MET A 217 5.95 18.28 -4.84
C MET A 217 6.58 16.98 -5.34
N GLY A 218 5.77 15.96 -5.67
CA GLY A 218 6.26 14.64 -6.06
C GLY A 218 7.00 13.94 -4.92
N LEU A 219 6.48 14.05 -3.69
CA LEU A 219 7.02 13.40 -2.48
C LEU A 219 6.25 12.13 -2.18
N GLY A 220 6.96 11.09 -1.74
CA GLY A 220 6.39 9.85 -1.23
C GLY A 220 5.66 10.03 0.10
N ASP A 221 4.86 9.03 0.50
CA ASP A 221 4.03 9.15 1.70
C ASP A 221 4.84 9.03 3.00
N PHE A 222 5.97 8.30 3.00
CA PHE A 222 6.85 8.16 4.16
C PHE A 222 8.15 8.96 4.07
N GLU A 223 8.45 9.58 2.94
CA GLU A 223 9.75 10.20 2.64
C GLU A 223 10.19 11.21 3.72
N LEU A 224 9.27 12.04 4.20
CA LEU A 224 9.55 13.03 5.24
C LEU A 224 9.68 12.42 6.65
N GLN A 225 9.26 11.18 6.84
CA GLN A 225 9.32 10.46 8.12
C GLN A 225 10.60 9.64 8.29
N ILE A 226 11.45 9.55 7.27
CA ILE A 226 12.72 8.80 7.33
C ILE A 226 13.54 9.11 8.59
N PRO A 227 13.75 10.37 9.02
CA PRO A 227 14.50 10.67 10.24
C PRO A 227 13.86 10.11 11.52
N LEU A 228 12.51 10.07 11.60
CA LEU A 228 11.80 9.49 12.73
C LEU A 228 11.87 7.96 12.71
N ILE A 229 11.80 7.35 11.53
CA ILE A 229 11.98 5.90 11.33
C ILE A 229 13.39 5.48 11.75
N ASP A 230 14.41 6.25 11.38
CA ASP A 230 15.80 6.01 11.80
C ASP A 230 15.96 6.10 13.33
N ALA A 231 15.35 7.11 13.95
CA ALA A 231 15.38 7.28 15.40
C ALA A 231 14.66 6.13 16.13
N TYR A 232 13.53 5.66 15.58
CA TYR A 232 12.80 4.51 16.12
C TYR A 232 13.63 3.22 16.05
N ASN A 233 14.24 2.94 14.90
CA ASN A 233 15.09 1.78 14.69
C ASN A 233 16.32 1.80 15.64
N ALA A 234 16.93 2.99 15.82
CA ALA A 234 18.03 3.17 16.76
C ALA A 234 17.62 2.86 18.20
N LEU A 235 16.49 3.44 18.64
CA LEU A 235 15.94 3.21 19.97
C LEU A 235 15.64 1.73 20.23
N MET A 236 15.03 1.04 19.27
CA MET A 236 14.71 -0.38 19.38
C MET A 236 15.96 -1.25 19.42
N SER A 237 17.00 -0.91 18.66
CA SER A 237 18.28 -1.62 18.66
C SER A 237 19.04 -1.43 19.97
N ASP A 238 19.06 -0.20 20.49
CA ASP A 238 19.68 0.14 21.77
C ASP A 238 18.97 -0.59 22.93
N ARG A 239 17.63 -0.66 22.89
CA ARG A 239 16.83 -1.38 23.88
C ARG A 239 17.20 -2.86 23.98
N VAL A 240 17.43 -3.51 22.84
CA VAL A 240 17.87 -4.92 22.83
C VAL A 240 19.29 -5.05 23.39
N THR A 241 20.21 -4.20 22.94
CA THR A 241 21.60 -4.18 23.45
C THR A 241 21.66 -3.95 24.98
N ASP A 242 20.87 -2.98 25.47
CA ASP A 242 20.80 -2.72 26.91
C ASP A 242 20.24 -3.92 27.69
N LYS A 243 19.26 -4.64 27.15
CA LYS A 243 18.72 -5.87 27.78
C LYS A 243 19.76 -7.00 27.81
N GLU A 244 20.53 -7.19 26.73
CA GLU A 244 21.60 -8.17 26.67
C GLU A 244 22.70 -7.84 27.70
N GLN A 245 23.16 -6.58 27.78
CA GLN A 245 24.13 -6.11 28.74
C GLN A 245 23.62 -6.21 30.19
N PHE A 246 22.30 -6.08 30.42
CA PHE A 246 21.71 -6.28 31.74
C PHE A 246 21.80 -7.75 32.23
N ILE A 247 21.70 -8.69 31.26
CA ILE A 247 21.85 -10.14 31.58
C ILE A 247 23.29 -10.47 31.95
N ASP A 248 24.26 -9.75 31.40
CA ASP A 248 25.68 -9.87 31.69
C ASP A 248 26.12 -8.97 32.88
N ALA A 249 25.32 -8.93 33.95
CA ALA A 249 25.59 -8.13 35.13
C ALA A 249 26.98 -8.42 35.71
N ILE A 250 27.76 -7.37 35.92
CA ILE A 250 29.11 -7.49 36.52
C ILE A 250 28.97 -7.68 38.00
N LEU A 251 29.45 -8.82 38.51
CA LEU A 251 29.59 -9.03 39.96
C LEU A 251 30.78 -8.21 40.47
N ALA A 252 30.50 -7.14 41.20
CA ALA A 252 31.51 -6.37 41.90
C ALA A 252 31.73 -6.93 43.31
N ILE A 253 32.96 -7.25 43.63
CA ILE A 253 33.36 -7.74 44.93
C ILE A 253 34.26 -6.69 45.61
N TYR A 254 33.80 -6.17 46.73
CA TYR A 254 34.54 -5.19 47.52
C TYR A 254 35.19 -5.94 48.72
N GLY A 255 36.52 -6.07 48.72
CA GLY A 255 37.29 -6.79 49.73
C GLY A 255 38.18 -7.86 49.09
N THR A 256 38.64 -8.78 49.89
CA THR A 256 39.54 -9.86 49.46
C THR A 256 38.73 -11.12 49.18
N LEU A 257 38.87 -11.70 48.00
CA LEU A 257 38.40 -13.05 47.75
C LEU A 257 39.24 -14.03 48.54
N LEU A 258 38.62 -14.87 49.38
CA LEU A 258 39.29 -16.00 49.94
C LEU A 258 39.63 -17.01 48.87
N SER A 259 40.86 -17.26 48.65
CA SER A 259 41.34 -18.46 48.00
C SER A 259 42.34 -19.14 48.99
N ASP A 260 42.36 -20.44 48.98
CA ASP A 260 43.48 -21.19 49.57
C ASP A 260 44.75 -20.77 48.81
N GLY A 261 45.58 -20.01 49.45
CA GLY A 261 46.73 -19.22 48.99
C GLY A 261 47.36 -19.60 47.65
N ASP A 262 48.02 -18.63 47.05
CA ASP A 262 48.76 -18.87 45.81
C ASP A 262 49.73 -20.06 46.01
N GLU A 263 49.60 -21.10 45.18
CA GLU A 263 50.49 -22.21 45.12
C GLU A 263 51.73 -21.84 44.29
N TYR A 264 52.90 -22.06 44.90
CA TYR A 264 54.20 -21.84 44.30
C TYR A 264 54.94 -23.18 44.16
N ASP A 265 55.67 -23.36 43.03
CA ASP A 265 56.57 -24.50 42.88
C ASP A 265 57.81 -24.40 43.77
N GLU A 266 58.64 -25.49 43.85
CA GLU A 266 59.88 -25.51 44.63
C GLU A 266 60.91 -24.47 44.14
N GLU A 267 60.70 -23.89 42.95
CA GLU A 267 61.51 -22.86 42.31
C GLU A 267 60.98 -21.45 42.56
N GLY A 268 59.84 -21.29 43.26
CA GLY A 268 59.19 -20.01 43.58
C GLY A 268 58.38 -19.39 42.50
N ASN A 269 58.03 -20.14 41.43
CA ASN A 269 57.13 -19.69 40.38
C ASN A 269 55.71 -19.97 40.81
N LYS A 270 54.79 -19.04 40.51
CA LYS A 270 53.37 -19.15 40.80
C LYS A 270 52.73 -20.22 39.90
N ILE A 271 52.23 -21.34 40.48
CA ILE A 271 51.63 -22.46 39.72
C ILE A 271 50.13 -22.19 39.40
N SER A 272 49.44 -21.56 40.35
CA SER A 272 48.02 -21.21 40.12
C SER A 272 47.72 -19.79 40.59
N ASP A 273 46.83 -19.12 39.85
CA ASP A 273 46.30 -17.82 40.23
C ASP A 273 44.99 -18.06 40.99
N SER A 274 45.02 -17.82 42.29
CA SER A 274 43.87 -18.04 43.18
C SER A 274 42.63 -17.28 42.74
N ALA A 275 42.83 -16.12 42.09
CA ALA A 275 41.72 -15.35 41.52
C ALA A 275 41.05 -16.06 40.32
N ASP A 276 41.86 -16.74 39.47
CA ASP A 276 41.35 -17.50 38.32
C ASP A 276 40.62 -18.77 38.77
N GLU A 277 41.06 -19.42 39.84
CA GLU A 277 40.39 -20.60 40.39
C GLU A 277 39.08 -20.23 41.09
N ALA A 278 39.04 -19.17 41.86
CA ALA A 278 37.85 -18.64 42.47
C ALA A 278 36.83 -18.24 41.39
N GLN A 279 37.26 -17.66 40.26
CA GLN A 279 36.42 -17.33 39.12
C GLN A 279 35.86 -18.58 38.42
N LYS A 280 36.67 -19.65 38.27
CA LYS A 280 36.22 -20.93 37.70
C LYS A 280 35.24 -21.64 38.61
N GLU A 281 35.44 -21.61 39.93
CA GLU A 281 34.51 -22.16 40.91
C GLU A 281 33.19 -21.40 40.96
N LEU A 282 33.24 -20.07 40.92
CA LEU A 282 32.05 -19.23 40.83
C LEU A 282 31.20 -19.57 39.58
N LYS A 283 31.85 -19.72 38.41
CA LYS A 283 31.18 -20.13 37.16
C LYS A 283 30.58 -21.53 37.25
N LYS A 284 31.24 -22.46 38.00
CA LYS A 284 30.84 -23.87 38.09
C LYS A 284 29.79 -24.12 39.16
N LYS A 285 29.95 -23.54 40.36
CA LYS A 285 29.08 -23.81 41.53
C LYS A 285 27.96 -22.76 41.69
N LYS A 286 28.08 -21.57 41.07
CA LYS A 286 27.18 -20.42 41.24
C LYS A 286 26.95 -20.00 42.70
N ILE A 287 27.89 -20.36 43.59
CA ILE A 287 27.90 -20.01 44.99
C ILE A 287 29.19 -19.24 45.25
N LEU A 288 29.07 -18.12 45.93
CA LEU A 288 30.18 -17.26 46.32
C LEU A 288 30.21 -17.21 47.84
N GLU A 289 31.25 -17.78 48.46
CA GLU A 289 31.54 -17.62 49.90
C GLU A 289 32.42 -16.38 50.08
N LEU A 290 31.97 -15.44 50.89
CA LEU A 290 32.64 -14.19 51.12
C LEU A 290 33.17 -14.15 52.58
N PRO A 291 34.42 -13.69 52.81
CA PRO A 291 34.94 -13.46 54.17
C PRO A 291 34.17 -12.34 54.88
N ASP A 292 34.24 -12.35 56.22
CA ASP A 292 33.69 -11.28 57.06
C ASP A 292 34.21 -9.90 56.61
N GLY A 293 33.29 -8.98 56.34
CA GLY A 293 33.61 -7.62 55.90
C GLY A 293 33.70 -7.45 54.36
N THR A 294 33.58 -8.53 53.61
CA THR A 294 33.52 -8.47 52.14
C THR A 294 32.08 -8.31 51.67
N LYS A 295 31.85 -7.43 50.70
CA LYS A 295 30.54 -7.22 50.10
C LYS A 295 30.58 -7.57 48.61
N ALA A 296 29.66 -8.38 48.14
CA ALA A 296 29.46 -8.60 46.74
C ALA A 296 28.11 -8.02 46.34
N GLU A 297 28.08 -7.28 45.28
CA GLU A 297 26.86 -6.77 44.67
C GLU A 297 26.96 -6.82 43.16
N TYR A 298 25.83 -7.07 42.52
CA TYR A 298 25.78 -6.93 41.07
C TYR A 298 25.68 -5.45 40.73
N LEU A 299 26.64 -4.97 39.96
CA LEU A 299 26.55 -3.65 39.35
C LEU A 299 25.50 -3.74 38.22
N THR A 300 24.27 -3.51 38.60
CA THR A 300 23.18 -3.43 37.64
C THR A 300 22.93 -1.97 37.29
N ARG A 301 22.91 -1.66 36.02
CA ARG A 301 22.44 -0.38 35.53
C ARG A 301 20.92 -0.34 35.75
N THR A 302 20.38 0.65 36.44
CA THR A 302 18.95 0.86 36.52
C THR A 302 18.47 1.28 35.15
N PHE A 303 17.72 0.40 34.48
CA PHE A 303 17.13 0.68 33.17
C PHE A 303 15.74 1.32 33.36
N ASP A 304 15.55 2.54 32.86
CA ASP A 304 14.25 3.21 32.86
C ASP A 304 13.40 2.69 31.70
N GLU A 305 12.82 1.51 31.88
CA GLU A 305 11.99 0.86 30.89
C GLU A 305 10.73 1.69 30.56
N ASN A 306 10.18 2.40 31.54
CA ASN A 306 9.00 3.25 31.36
C ASN A 306 9.32 4.46 30.48
N GLY A 307 10.45 5.13 30.72
CA GLY A 307 10.89 6.26 29.89
C GLY A 307 11.13 5.86 28.44
N VAL A 308 11.76 4.70 28.23
CA VAL A 308 11.99 4.16 26.87
C VAL A 308 10.68 3.80 26.18
N GLU A 309 9.72 3.19 26.88
CA GLU A 309 8.42 2.84 26.29
C GLU A 309 7.60 4.10 25.93
N ILE A 310 7.63 5.14 26.78
CA ILE A 310 6.99 6.43 26.49
C ILE A 310 7.60 7.07 25.23
N LEU A 311 8.94 7.08 25.14
CA LEU A 311 9.63 7.65 23.98
C LEU A 311 9.34 6.86 22.71
N LYS A 312 9.36 5.52 22.77
CA LYS A 312 8.99 4.64 21.66
C LYS A 312 7.60 4.98 21.13
N LYS A 313 6.60 5.03 22.04
CA LYS A 313 5.21 5.35 21.66
C LYS A 313 5.08 6.75 21.07
N ALA A 314 5.81 7.73 21.61
CA ALA A 314 5.81 9.10 21.09
C ALA A 314 6.36 9.17 19.65
N ILE A 315 7.49 8.51 19.36
CA ILE A 315 8.08 8.49 18.02
C ILE A 315 7.13 7.77 17.04
N GLU A 316 6.58 6.61 17.43
CA GLU A 316 5.63 5.85 16.62
C GLU A 316 4.37 6.69 16.29
N GLN A 317 3.81 7.35 17.30
CA GLN A 317 2.68 8.24 17.10
C GLN A 317 3.00 9.41 16.16
N ASP A 318 4.19 10.00 16.28
CA ASP A 318 4.62 11.10 15.41
C ASP A 318 4.87 10.62 13.97
N ILE A 319 5.40 9.41 13.74
CA ILE A 319 5.54 8.81 12.41
C ILE A 319 4.15 8.75 11.73
N HIS A 320 3.16 8.18 12.39
CA HIS A 320 1.82 8.02 11.85
C HIS A 320 1.04 9.35 11.78
N LYS A 321 1.21 10.24 12.74
CA LYS A 321 0.60 11.57 12.76
C LYS A 321 1.06 12.45 11.60
N PHE A 322 2.36 12.50 11.32
CA PHE A 322 2.91 13.38 10.29
C PHE A 322 2.84 12.77 8.88
N SER A 323 2.77 11.44 8.76
CA SER A 323 2.42 10.80 7.49
C SER A 323 0.92 10.89 7.16
N HIS A 324 0.08 11.21 8.13
CA HIS A 324 -1.39 11.13 8.07
C HIS A 324 -1.94 9.71 7.80
N ILE A 325 -1.10 8.69 7.84
CA ILE A 325 -1.51 7.29 7.72
C ILE A 325 -1.64 6.72 9.14
N PRO A 326 -2.84 6.32 9.57
CA PRO A 326 -3.04 5.81 10.92
C PRO A 326 -2.34 4.47 11.12
N CYS A 327 -1.82 4.23 12.32
CA CYS A 327 -1.39 2.90 12.72
C CYS A 327 -2.62 1.99 12.84
N MET A 328 -2.68 0.93 12.03
CA MET A 328 -3.80 -0.01 11.99
C MET A 328 -3.72 -1.10 13.08
N SER A 329 -3.13 -0.76 14.25
CA SER A 329 -3.05 -1.66 15.39
C SER A 329 -4.40 -1.85 16.08
N ASP A 330 -4.57 -3.00 16.75
CA ASP A 330 -5.78 -3.34 17.50
C ASP A 330 -6.12 -2.30 18.57
N GLU A 331 -5.13 -1.67 19.20
CA GLU A 331 -5.34 -0.59 20.18
C GLU A 331 -6.06 0.62 19.56
N SER A 332 -5.78 0.90 18.28
CA SER A 332 -6.36 2.04 17.57
C SER A 332 -7.72 1.76 16.95
N PHE A 333 -7.95 0.52 16.49
CA PHE A 333 -9.12 0.13 15.71
C PHE A 333 -9.93 -1.02 16.34
N GLY A 334 -9.46 -1.65 17.41
CA GLY A 334 -10.17 -2.67 18.16
C GLY A 334 -11.36 -2.12 18.97
N GLY A 335 -12.35 -2.96 19.19
CA GLY A 335 -13.58 -2.64 19.95
C GLY A 335 -14.75 -2.16 19.08
N ASN A 336 -15.88 -1.86 19.73
CA ASN A 336 -17.11 -1.36 19.09
C ASN A 336 -16.97 0.13 18.67
N VAL A 337 -16.08 0.41 17.73
CA VAL A 337 -15.94 1.76 17.17
C VAL A 337 -17.07 1.98 16.15
N SER A 338 -17.88 3.03 16.34
CA SER A 338 -18.93 3.37 15.37
C SER A 338 -18.31 3.77 14.02
N GLY A 339 -19.05 3.54 12.92
CA GLY A 339 -18.60 3.93 11.57
C GLY A 339 -18.17 5.39 11.49
N VAL A 340 -18.88 6.29 12.14
CA VAL A 340 -18.54 7.73 12.21
C VAL A 340 -17.21 7.97 12.94
N ALA A 341 -16.94 7.28 14.04
CA ALA A 341 -15.67 7.42 14.75
C ALA A 341 -14.50 6.88 13.92
N MET A 342 -14.72 5.82 13.13
CA MET A 342 -13.75 5.30 12.16
C MET A 342 -13.45 6.33 11.08
N GLU A 343 -14.46 6.97 10.49
CA GLU A 343 -14.28 8.03 9.50
C GLU A 343 -13.45 9.20 10.02
N PHE A 344 -13.65 9.60 11.29
CA PHE A 344 -12.82 10.64 11.90
C PHE A 344 -11.36 10.25 12.07
N LYS A 345 -11.07 8.99 12.41
CA LYS A 345 -9.69 8.47 12.49
C LYS A 345 -8.99 8.45 11.13
N LEU A 346 -9.75 8.20 10.08
CA LEU A 346 -9.26 8.12 8.70
C LEU A 346 -9.26 9.48 7.98
N LEU A 347 -9.77 10.56 8.59
CA LEU A 347 -9.92 11.86 7.95
C LEU A 347 -8.60 12.42 7.40
N GLY A 348 -7.49 12.23 8.12
CA GLY A 348 -6.15 12.63 7.67
C GLY A 348 -5.76 11.94 6.37
N MET A 349 -5.89 10.60 6.36
CA MET A 349 -5.59 9.76 5.21
C MET A 349 -6.51 10.08 4.01
N GLU A 350 -7.80 10.28 4.26
CA GLU A 350 -8.75 10.65 3.20
C GLU A 350 -8.39 12.01 2.56
N ASN A 351 -7.93 12.98 3.34
CA ASN A 351 -7.55 14.29 2.80
C ASN A 351 -6.34 14.22 1.87
N ILE A 352 -5.29 13.49 2.26
CA ILE A 352 -4.13 13.30 1.35
C ILE A 352 -4.50 12.47 0.13
N THR A 353 -5.34 11.45 0.30
CA THR A 353 -5.82 10.60 -0.79
C THR A 353 -6.69 11.37 -1.79
N LYS A 354 -7.50 12.35 -1.35
CA LYS A 354 -8.21 13.27 -2.26
C LYS A 354 -7.26 14.08 -3.13
N ILE A 355 -6.13 14.53 -2.57
CA ILE A 355 -5.10 15.25 -3.34
C ILE A 355 -4.48 14.30 -4.36
N LYS A 356 -4.03 13.12 -3.94
CA LYS A 356 -3.47 12.06 -4.80
C LYS A 356 -4.43 11.74 -5.95
N THR A 357 -5.71 11.53 -5.64
CA THR A 357 -6.77 11.26 -6.63
C THR A 357 -6.87 12.35 -7.71
N ARG A 358 -6.72 13.64 -7.35
CA ARG A 358 -6.79 14.73 -8.33
C ARG A 358 -5.65 14.68 -9.34
N TYR A 359 -4.43 14.42 -8.85
CA TYR A 359 -3.26 14.28 -9.72
C TYR A 359 -3.34 13.03 -10.58
N TYR A 360 -3.76 11.91 -9.99
CA TYR A 360 -3.90 10.65 -10.72
C TYR A 360 -4.95 10.73 -11.84
N LYS A 361 -6.09 11.36 -11.60
CA LYS A 361 -7.11 11.62 -12.64
C LYS A 361 -6.59 12.37 -13.86
N LYS A 362 -5.57 13.23 -13.69
CA LYS A 362 -4.95 13.93 -14.84
C LYS A 362 -4.28 12.92 -15.77
N GLY A 363 -3.53 11.97 -15.23
CA GLY A 363 -2.89 10.90 -16.01
C GLY A 363 -3.90 9.95 -16.64
N LEU A 364 -4.95 9.54 -15.89
CA LEU A 364 -6.01 8.69 -16.44
C LEU A 364 -6.73 9.33 -17.64
N ARG A 365 -6.99 10.65 -17.60
CA ARG A 365 -7.55 11.35 -18.76
C ARG A 365 -6.61 11.29 -19.96
N LYS A 366 -5.29 11.36 -19.76
CA LYS A 366 -4.31 11.18 -20.83
C LYS A 366 -4.34 9.76 -21.36
N ARG A 367 -4.39 8.74 -20.48
CA ARG A 367 -4.57 7.32 -20.85
C ARG A 367 -5.76 7.15 -21.79
N LEU A 368 -6.93 7.68 -21.41
CA LEU A 368 -8.15 7.59 -22.22
C LEU A 368 -8.00 8.26 -23.59
N ARG A 369 -7.35 9.44 -23.66
CA ARG A 369 -7.10 10.11 -24.96
C ARG A 369 -6.16 9.32 -25.84
N ILE A 370 -5.11 8.73 -25.30
CA ILE A 370 -4.19 7.87 -26.06
C ILE A 370 -4.93 6.67 -26.63
N PHE A 371 -5.80 6.02 -25.84
CA PHE A 371 -6.65 4.92 -26.33
C PHE A 371 -7.58 5.40 -27.42
N ALA A 372 -8.30 6.50 -27.22
CA ALA A 372 -9.21 7.05 -28.20
C ALA A 372 -8.49 7.38 -29.52
N ASN A 373 -7.35 8.07 -29.46
CA ASN A 373 -6.57 8.43 -30.65
C ASN A 373 -6.09 7.20 -31.43
N PHE A 374 -5.58 6.20 -30.71
CA PHE A 374 -5.08 4.99 -31.34
C PHE A 374 -6.20 4.19 -32.04
N TYR A 375 -7.32 3.99 -31.36
CA TYR A 375 -8.44 3.24 -31.95
C TYR A 375 -9.22 4.04 -33.01
N ALA A 376 -9.20 5.37 -32.95
CA ALA A 376 -9.75 6.21 -34.03
C ALA A 376 -9.00 5.96 -35.35
N ASN A 377 -7.66 5.77 -35.31
CA ASN A 377 -6.90 5.38 -36.51
C ASN A 377 -7.25 3.98 -37.02
N LYS A 378 -7.91 3.15 -36.23
CA LYS A 378 -8.44 1.83 -36.62
C LYS A 378 -9.91 1.86 -37.00
N GLY A 379 -10.55 3.04 -36.98
CA GLY A 379 -11.95 3.22 -37.34
C GLY A 379 -12.94 3.12 -36.19
N THR A 380 -12.49 2.95 -34.94
CA THR A 380 -13.34 2.94 -33.75
C THR A 380 -13.16 4.26 -32.98
N ASN A 381 -14.25 5.05 -32.88
CA ASN A 381 -14.21 6.34 -32.20
C ASN A 381 -14.80 6.22 -30.80
N PHE A 382 -14.06 6.63 -29.79
CA PHE A 382 -14.50 6.74 -28.40
C PHE A 382 -14.66 8.20 -28.00
N ASP A 383 -15.85 8.57 -27.49
CA ASP A 383 -16.02 9.88 -26.83
C ASP A 383 -15.54 9.81 -25.41
N VAL A 384 -14.32 10.25 -25.19
CA VAL A 384 -13.66 10.21 -23.87
C VAL A 384 -13.86 11.48 -23.05
N ALA A 385 -14.43 12.55 -23.64
CA ALA A 385 -14.57 13.85 -22.98
C ALA A 385 -15.50 13.80 -21.76
N GLY A 386 -16.54 12.96 -21.82
CA GLY A 386 -17.52 12.77 -20.74
C GLY A 386 -17.19 11.67 -19.71
N ILE A 387 -16.07 10.99 -19.87
CA ILE A 387 -15.71 9.88 -18.98
C ILE A 387 -15.11 10.39 -17.68
N VAL A 388 -15.68 9.92 -16.55
CA VAL A 388 -15.22 10.29 -15.19
C VAL A 388 -14.67 9.07 -14.47
N PRO A 389 -13.33 9.00 -14.25
CA PRO A 389 -12.74 7.96 -13.41
C PRO A 389 -13.25 8.08 -11.95
N THR A 390 -13.72 6.98 -11.40
CA THR A 390 -14.28 6.90 -10.04
C THR A 390 -13.44 5.94 -9.19
N PHE A 391 -13.10 6.36 -7.98
CA PHE A 391 -12.29 5.61 -7.04
C PHE A 391 -13.16 5.18 -5.86
N THR A 392 -13.20 3.91 -5.58
CA THR A 392 -13.86 3.34 -4.40
C THR A 392 -12.81 3.03 -3.34
N ARG A 393 -13.00 3.53 -2.12
CA ARG A 393 -12.05 3.30 -1.02
C ARG A 393 -12.16 1.87 -0.49
N ALA A 394 -11.02 1.22 -0.26
CA ALA A 394 -10.95 -0.09 0.38
C ALA A 394 -11.13 0.08 1.90
N LEU A 395 -12.36 0.26 2.35
CA LEU A 395 -12.72 0.34 3.76
C LEU A 395 -13.59 -0.84 4.16
N PRO A 396 -13.33 -1.47 5.31
CA PRO A 396 -14.30 -2.42 5.88
C PRO A 396 -15.59 -1.68 6.18
N LYS A 397 -16.68 -2.06 5.54
CA LYS A 397 -18.01 -1.49 5.78
C LYS A 397 -18.75 -2.35 6.82
N ASN A 398 -19.37 -1.69 7.79
CA ASN A 398 -20.24 -2.38 8.73
C ASN A 398 -21.54 -2.79 8.05
N LEU A 399 -21.65 -4.04 7.63
CA LEU A 399 -22.81 -4.58 6.92
C LEU A 399 -24.11 -4.44 7.72
N LEU A 400 -24.03 -4.53 9.05
CA LEU A 400 -25.19 -4.36 9.92
C LEU A 400 -25.74 -2.92 9.86
N GLU A 401 -24.84 -1.93 9.93
CA GLU A 401 -25.22 -0.52 9.85
C GLU A 401 -25.80 -0.18 8.46
N ILE A 402 -25.17 -0.68 7.39
CA ILE A 402 -25.67 -0.50 6.03
C ILE A 402 -27.04 -1.15 5.86
N SER A 403 -27.26 -2.35 6.37
CA SER A 403 -28.55 -3.03 6.30
C SER A 403 -29.66 -2.24 7.02
N GLN A 404 -29.33 -1.64 8.17
CA GLN A 404 -30.25 -0.77 8.92
C GLN A 404 -30.56 0.52 8.15
N ILE A 405 -29.54 1.15 7.54
CA ILE A 405 -29.72 2.35 6.71
C ILE A 405 -30.63 2.03 5.51
N VAL A 406 -30.34 0.97 4.80
CA VAL A 406 -31.13 0.52 3.64
C VAL A 406 -32.57 0.24 4.06
N SER A 407 -32.78 -0.50 5.16
CA SER A 407 -34.11 -0.80 5.69
C SER A 407 -34.89 0.46 6.10
N ASN A 408 -34.26 1.41 6.77
CA ASN A 408 -34.89 2.65 7.25
C ASN A 408 -35.22 3.62 6.11
N LEU A 409 -34.47 3.59 5.03
CA LEU A 409 -34.64 4.45 3.85
C LEU A 409 -35.44 3.80 2.72
N TRP A 410 -35.78 2.51 2.85
CA TRP A 410 -36.57 1.79 1.86
C TRP A 410 -37.90 2.47 1.61
N GLY A 411 -38.22 2.74 0.35
CA GLY A 411 -39.43 3.47 -0.03
C GLY A 411 -39.36 4.98 0.10
N LYS A 412 -38.32 5.56 0.72
CA LYS A 412 -38.11 7.01 0.84
C LYS A 412 -37.06 7.55 -0.14
N VAL A 413 -36.16 6.68 -0.59
CA VAL A 413 -35.08 6.98 -1.55
C VAL A 413 -35.18 6.01 -2.70
N GLY A 414 -34.71 6.41 -3.88
CA GLY A 414 -34.71 5.54 -5.07
C GLY A 414 -34.00 4.21 -4.82
N LYS A 415 -34.61 3.09 -5.25
CA LYS A 415 -34.07 1.73 -5.05
C LYS A 415 -32.63 1.59 -5.56
N LYS A 416 -32.34 2.13 -6.75
CA LYS A 416 -30.99 2.15 -7.33
C LYS A 416 -29.95 2.80 -6.40
N THR A 417 -30.32 3.92 -5.77
CA THR A 417 -29.41 4.63 -4.85
C THR A 417 -29.14 3.82 -3.59
N LEU A 418 -30.14 3.08 -3.08
CA LEU A 418 -30.00 2.23 -1.91
C LEU A 418 -29.17 0.98 -2.20
N LEU A 419 -29.41 0.32 -3.34
CA LEU A 419 -28.63 -0.83 -3.77
C LEU A 419 -27.16 -0.47 -3.97
N ALA A 420 -26.86 0.72 -4.49
CA ALA A 420 -25.49 1.23 -4.63
C ALA A 420 -24.74 1.43 -3.30
N GLN A 421 -25.42 1.40 -2.16
CA GLN A 421 -24.77 1.46 -0.83
C GLN A 421 -24.39 0.08 -0.31
N ILE A 422 -24.92 -0.99 -0.90
CA ILE A 422 -24.67 -2.36 -0.48
C ILE A 422 -23.34 -2.82 -1.10
N PRO A 423 -22.32 -3.20 -0.27
CA PRO A 423 -20.96 -3.45 -0.76
C PRO A 423 -20.78 -4.64 -1.71
N PHE A 424 -21.72 -5.57 -1.71
CA PHE A 424 -21.69 -6.77 -2.56
C PHE A 424 -22.64 -6.66 -3.77
N VAL A 425 -23.17 -5.47 -4.05
CA VAL A 425 -23.94 -5.19 -5.27
C VAL A 425 -23.06 -4.38 -6.22
N ASP A 426 -22.49 -5.04 -7.20
CA ASP A 426 -21.57 -4.44 -8.15
C ASP A 426 -22.30 -3.56 -9.17
N ASP A 427 -23.42 -4.05 -9.72
CA ASP A 427 -24.30 -3.29 -10.60
C ASP A 427 -25.71 -3.14 -10.02
N PRO A 428 -26.05 -1.97 -9.45
CA PRO A 428 -27.39 -1.69 -8.91
C PRO A 428 -28.51 -1.69 -9.95
N GLU A 429 -28.21 -1.51 -11.24
CA GLU A 429 -29.21 -1.59 -12.31
C GLU A 429 -29.53 -3.03 -12.69
N GLU A 430 -28.52 -3.86 -12.82
CA GLU A 430 -28.68 -5.29 -13.11
C GLU A 430 -29.39 -5.97 -11.95
N GLU A 431 -28.99 -5.67 -10.70
CA GLU A 431 -29.64 -6.18 -9.50
C GLU A 431 -31.11 -5.79 -9.42
N LEU A 432 -31.43 -4.53 -9.75
CA LEU A 432 -32.82 -4.06 -9.79
C LEU A 432 -33.65 -4.82 -10.83
N ARG A 433 -33.11 -5.04 -12.02
CA ARG A 433 -33.76 -5.83 -13.09
C ARG A 433 -33.96 -7.29 -12.67
N THR A 434 -33.01 -7.86 -11.99
CA THR A 434 -33.07 -9.24 -11.47
C THR A 434 -34.19 -9.36 -10.45
N VAL A 435 -34.25 -8.47 -9.46
CA VAL A 435 -35.31 -8.44 -8.43
C VAL A 435 -36.69 -8.22 -9.05
N GLU A 436 -36.82 -7.33 -10.06
CA GLU A 436 -38.08 -7.10 -10.74
C GLU A 436 -38.55 -8.35 -11.54
N LYS A 437 -37.63 -9.03 -12.19
CA LYS A 437 -37.91 -10.29 -12.91
C LYS A 437 -38.29 -11.43 -11.96
N GLU A 438 -37.61 -11.57 -10.84
CA GLU A 438 -37.97 -12.57 -9.81
C GLU A 438 -39.37 -12.30 -9.25
N ALA A 439 -39.70 -11.04 -8.98
CA ALA A 439 -41.03 -10.65 -8.52
C ALA A 439 -42.14 -10.95 -9.57
N GLU A 440 -41.88 -10.73 -10.85
CA GLU A 440 -42.82 -11.10 -11.94
C GLU A 440 -43.00 -12.62 -12.04
N ASP A 441 -41.92 -13.39 -11.92
CA ASP A 441 -41.97 -14.85 -11.99
C ASP A 441 -42.67 -15.46 -10.76
N ASP A 442 -42.51 -14.89 -9.57
CA ASP A 442 -43.25 -15.28 -8.37
C ASP A 442 -44.74 -14.97 -8.49
N LEU A 443 -45.10 -13.82 -9.08
CA LEU A 443 -46.48 -13.43 -9.32
C LEU A 443 -47.15 -14.39 -10.33
N LYS A 444 -46.45 -14.81 -11.36
CA LYS A 444 -46.92 -15.84 -12.32
C LYS A 444 -47.13 -17.17 -11.66
N ARG A 445 -46.18 -17.63 -10.83
CA ARG A 445 -46.31 -18.86 -10.05
C ARG A 445 -47.52 -18.85 -9.10
N GLN A 446 -47.74 -17.72 -8.41
CA GLN A 446 -48.93 -17.56 -7.57
C GLN A 446 -50.23 -17.63 -8.38
N GLN A 447 -50.28 -16.97 -9.52
CA GLN A 447 -51.46 -17.02 -10.45
C GLN A 447 -51.71 -18.42 -10.97
N GLU A 448 -50.66 -19.16 -11.33
CA GLU A 448 -50.77 -20.57 -11.75
C GLU A 448 -51.30 -21.47 -10.63
N MET A 449 -50.78 -21.31 -9.38
CA MET A 449 -51.32 -22.07 -8.24
C MET A 449 -52.78 -21.72 -7.93
N PHE A 450 -53.19 -20.46 -8.01
CA PHE A 450 -54.59 -20.09 -7.86
C PHE A 450 -55.47 -20.63 -8.96
N SER A 451 -55.00 -20.73 -10.22
CA SER A 451 -55.77 -21.30 -11.34
C SER A 451 -55.87 -22.82 -11.20
N MET A 452 -54.90 -23.49 -10.67
CA MET A 452 -54.95 -24.95 -10.40
C MET A 452 -55.91 -25.31 -9.25
N THR A 453 -55.99 -24.45 -8.20
CA THR A 453 -56.93 -24.64 -7.07
C THR A 453 -58.39 -24.34 -7.44
N ALA A 454 -58.60 -23.46 -8.43
CA ALA A 454 -59.97 -23.11 -8.91
C ALA A 454 -60.57 -24.16 -9.84
N ASN A 455 -59.81 -25.12 -10.37
CA ASN A 455 -60.23 -26.15 -11.29
C ASN A 455 -60.41 -27.53 -10.67
N THR A 456 -60.46 -27.68 -9.34
CA THR A 456 -60.83 -28.92 -8.69
C THR A 456 -62.35 -28.94 -8.54
N PRO A 457 -63.09 -29.88 -9.23
CA PRO A 457 -64.54 -30.00 -9.03
C PRO A 457 -64.85 -30.46 -7.61
N PRO A 458 -65.96 -30.06 -6.98
CA PRO A 458 -66.36 -30.56 -5.69
C PRO A 458 -66.65 -32.07 -5.81
N ASP A 459 -65.98 -32.87 -5.04
CA ASP A 459 -66.20 -34.29 -4.90
C ASP A 459 -67.45 -34.48 -4.02
N ASP A 460 -68.60 -34.82 -4.70
CA ASP A 460 -69.85 -35.27 -4.09
C ASP A 460 -69.63 -36.70 -3.53
N THR A 461 -69.38 -36.86 -2.27
CA THR A 461 -69.78 -38.05 -1.58
C THR A 461 -70.27 -37.75 -0.17
N ASP A 462 -71.58 -37.93 -0.13
CA ASP A 462 -72.54 -38.01 1.01
C ASP A 462 -72.19 -39.13 2.03
N THR A 463 -72.63 -38.89 3.21
CA THR A 463 -73.15 -39.76 4.26
C THR A 463 -72.39 -39.97 5.53
N SER A 464 -73.07 -39.43 6.53
CA SER A 464 -73.48 -40.04 7.84
C SER A 464 -72.46 -40.13 8.95
N ASP A 465 -72.73 -39.37 9.95
CA ASP A 465 -73.40 -39.71 11.22
C ASP A 465 -72.51 -39.85 12.47
N SER A 466 -73.09 -39.27 13.55
CA SER A 466 -72.76 -39.38 14.97
C SER A 466 -71.50 -38.64 15.46
N GLY A 467 -71.63 -37.52 16.12
CA GLY A 467 -72.20 -37.39 17.49
C GLY A 467 -71.07 -37.48 18.51
N ASP A 468 -70.57 -36.38 18.92
CA ASP A 468 -70.52 -35.98 20.31
C ASP A 468 -69.88 -34.64 20.54
N LYS A 469 -70.60 -33.79 21.16
CA LYS A 469 -70.14 -32.55 21.86
C LYS A 469 -70.19 -32.86 23.35
N PRO A 470 -69.74 -32.03 24.25
CA PRO A 470 -68.55 -31.12 24.33
C PRO A 470 -67.80 -31.35 25.66
N ASP A 471 -66.68 -30.74 25.87
CA ASP A 471 -66.55 -30.08 27.18
C ASP A 471 -65.55 -28.91 27.18
N ASN A 472 -66.00 -27.95 27.88
CA ASN A 472 -65.49 -26.61 28.09
C ASN A 472 -64.85 -26.58 29.48
N SER A 473 -63.67 -26.04 29.65
CA SER A 473 -63.18 -25.39 30.86
C SER A 473 -61.84 -24.78 30.52
N GLN A 474 -61.70 -23.45 30.38
CA GLN A 474 -61.54 -22.47 31.44
C GLN A 474 -60.73 -22.97 32.62
N ASP A 475 -59.62 -22.36 32.83
CA ASP A 475 -59.26 -21.51 33.98
C ASP A 475 -57.76 -21.31 33.92
N ASP A 476 -57.35 -20.09 33.77
CA ASP A 476 -57.09 -19.07 34.81
C ASP A 476 -55.84 -19.32 35.66
N GLU A 477 -55.09 -18.29 35.58
CA GLU A 477 -54.46 -17.51 36.66
C GLU A 477 -53.12 -17.88 37.30
N LYS A 478 -52.34 -16.86 37.28
CA LYS A 478 -51.57 -16.24 38.42
C LYS A 478 -50.19 -16.82 38.70
N ASP A 479 -49.32 -15.95 38.51
CA ASP A 479 -48.73 -14.99 39.48
C ASP A 479 -47.65 -15.57 40.38
N SER A 480 -46.56 -14.95 40.37
CA SER A 480 -45.89 -14.36 41.51
C SER A 480 -44.38 -14.58 41.59
N LYS A 481 -43.76 -13.44 41.56
CA LYS A 481 -42.81 -12.88 42.54
C LYS A 481 -41.41 -13.46 42.67
N LYS A 482 -40.48 -12.55 42.40
CA LYS A 482 -39.46 -11.97 43.29
C LYS A 482 -38.53 -12.89 44.07
N LYS A 483 -37.29 -12.64 43.87
CA LYS A 483 -36.27 -12.17 44.89
C LYS A 483 -34.92 -11.99 44.22
N ASP A 484 -34.43 -10.79 44.17
CA ASP A 484 -33.46 -10.13 45.07
C ASP A 484 -32.29 -11.03 45.56
N GLY A 485 -31.14 -10.53 45.32
CA GLY A 485 -29.88 -10.95 45.95
C GLY A 485 -28.67 -10.37 45.23
N LYS A 486 -28.37 -9.16 45.41
CA LYS A 486 -27.21 -8.48 46.04
C LYS A 486 -26.15 -9.46 46.55
N VAL A 487 -24.86 -9.31 46.23
CA VAL A 487 -23.83 -8.55 46.91
C VAL A 487 -22.42 -9.07 46.49
N ASN A 488 -21.53 -8.14 46.18
CA ASN A 488 -20.06 -8.05 46.45
C ASN A 488 -19.14 -9.18 45.91
N GLU A 489 -18.08 -8.88 45.22
CA GLU A 489 -16.92 -8.02 45.51
C GLU A 489 -16.31 -7.47 44.23
#